data_c6075d1268b38f68b5c9272fddc98249
#
_entry.id   c6075d1268b38f68b5c9272fddc98249
#
_cell.length_a   1.000
_cell.length_b   1.000
_cell.length_c   1.000
_cell.angle_alpha   90.00
_cell.angle_beta   90.00
_cell.angle_gamma   90.00
#
_symmetry.space_group_name_H-M   'P 1'
#
loop_
_entity.id
_entity.type
_entity.pdbx_description
1 polymer ?
#
loop_
_entity_poly.entity_id
_entity_poly.type
_entity_poly.pdbx_seq_one_letter_code
_entity_poly.pdbx_strand_id
1 'polypeptide(L)'
;MSDSRACITGVAYALPERSRSVHELAHHGQLESAAELLEEFGFSNVYTADVETPYSLALEAATTVMKEQGIAPASVDVLLYCGTPSVAFADGGNAYESSALIASTRRFEYPATRLQYDLGLECASAIALDQLACTSLFAAVRVARALCAAGEAQRVLCVSSEFFPNNAGREAIFNCTSDAACALIVDAKGERNRIQSLVQVTKGYYWNSDDMRNEIVASYFPTARHVIDVALKQAGWKASDVSLVLPHNVSARSWDILLGLVGIPRAHLWDRNIARVGHTLAGDNFINLRDAIDDGSVTPGDRLLLFSYGYGAHWTALTIEA
;
A
#
# COMPACT_ATOMS: atom_id res chain seq x y z
N MET A 1 -22.95 -22.49 3.73
CA MET A 1 -22.37 -21.28 3.12
C MET A 1 -21.00 -21.69 2.63
N SER A 2 -20.72 -21.58 1.33
CA SER A 2 -19.45 -22.00 0.72
C SER A 2 -18.32 -21.17 1.32
N ASP A 3 -17.26 -21.83 1.76
CA ASP A 3 -16.02 -21.24 2.33
C ASP A 3 -15.17 -20.58 1.21
N SER A 4 -15.81 -19.83 0.29
CA SER A 4 -15.11 -19.12 -0.78
C SER A 4 -14.54 -17.82 -0.22
N ARG A 5 -13.33 -17.91 0.29
CA ARG A 5 -12.56 -16.73 0.71
C ARG A 5 -11.92 -16.10 -0.51
N ALA A 6 -12.08 -14.81 -0.67
CA ALA A 6 -11.38 -14.06 -1.71
C ALA A 6 -9.86 -14.20 -1.53
N CYS A 7 -9.14 -14.19 -2.65
CA CYS A 7 -7.70 -14.46 -2.72
C CYS A 7 -6.98 -13.31 -3.42
N ILE A 8 -5.77 -12.98 -3.00
CA ILE A 8 -4.86 -12.10 -3.74
C ILE A 8 -4.05 -12.98 -4.69
N THR A 9 -4.53 -13.14 -5.93
CA THR A 9 -3.96 -14.08 -6.90
C THR A 9 -2.81 -13.52 -7.71
N GLY A 10 -2.64 -12.20 -7.73
CA GLY A 10 -1.54 -11.53 -8.41
C GLY A 10 -1.14 -10.25 -7.70
N VAL A 11 0.16 -9.94 -7.74
CA VAL A 11 0.75 -8.71 -7.25
C VAL A 11 1.85 -8.30 -8.21
N ALA A 12 1.85 -7.05 -8.65
CA ALA A 12 2.98 -6.42 -9.34
C ALA A 12 3.12 -4.97 -8.91
N TYR A 13 4.29 -4.42 -9.11
CA TYR A 13 4.58 -3.01 -8.79
C TYR A 13 5.48 -2.39 -9.84
N ALA A 14 5.50 -1.07 -9.88
CA ALA A 14 6.43 -0.28 -10.65
C ALA A 14 7.08 0.78 -9.77
N LEU A 15 8.39 0.93 -9.92
CA LEU A 15 9.21 1.94 -9.27
C LEU A 15 9.81 2.83 -10.36
N PRO A 16 10.05 4.13 -10.09
CA PRO A 16 10.85 4.94 -10.99
C PRO A 16 12.22 4.32 -11.28
N GLU A 17 12.83 4.67 -12.40
CA GLU A 17 14.18 4.19 -12.74
C GLU A 17 15.24 4.74 -11.78
N ARG A 18 15.03 5.95 -11.25
CA ARG A 18 16.00 6.61 -10.39
C ARG A 18 15.89 6.21 -8.94
N SER A 19 16.94 5.53 -8.44
CA SER A 19 17.16 5.32 -7.00
C SER A 19 18.09 6.39 -6.43
N ARG A 20 17.81 6.88 -5.22
CA ARG A 20 18.60 7.89 -4.50
C ARG A 20 18.87 7.41 -3.09
N SER A 21 20.11 7.57 -2.62
CA SER A 21 20.47 7.26 -1.24
C SER A 21 19.92 8.32 -0.27
N VAL A 22 19.75 7.95 1.00
CA VAL A 22 19.40 8.90 2.07
C VAL A 22 20.43 10.02 2.20
N HIS A 23 21.73 9.75 1.94
CA HIS A 23 22.79 10.77 1.91
C HIS A 23 22.62 11.76 0.75
N GLU A 24 22.22 11.28 -0.43
CA GLU A 24 21.93 12.14 -1.57
C GLU A 24 20.72 13.04 -1.29
N LEU A 25 19.68 12.50 -0.65
CA LEU A 25 18.51 13.29 -0.25
C LEU A 25 18.87 14.35 0.80
N ALA A 26 19.70 14.00 1.80
CA ALA A 26 20.21 14.94 2.80
C ALA A 26 21.01 16.06 2.16
N HIS A 27 21.91 15.74 1.20
CA HIS A 27 22.68 16.73 0.46
C HIS A 27 21.80 17.73 -0.31
N HIS A 28 20.64 17.28 -0.78
CA HIS A 28 19.66 18.13 -1.48
C HIS A 28 18.65 18.82 -0.56
N GLY A 29 18.80 18.71 0.77
CA GLY A 29 17.90 19.33 1.75
C GLY A 29 16.48 18.74 1.75
N GLN A 30 16.32 17.47 1.35
CA GLN A 30 15.03 16.78 1.27
C GLN A 30 14.73 15.92 2.52
N LEU A 31 15.60 15.95 3.51
CA LEU A 31 15.41 15.30 4.81
C LEU A 31 15.42 16.33 5.94
N GLU A 32 14.67 16.05 7.00
CA GLU A 32 14.68 16.81 8.25
C GLU A 32 15.75 16.29 9.20
N SER A 33 16.00 14.96 9.19
CA SER A 33 16.97 14.26 10.02
C SER A 33 18.30 14.09 9.29
N ALA A 34 19.35 13.78 10.06
CA ALA A 34 20.61 13.35 9.49
C ALA A 34 20.45 11.98 8.79
N ALA A 35 21.15 11.79 7.66
CA ALA A 35 21.09 10.53 6.90
C ALA A 35 21.45 9.32 7.75
N GLU A 36 22.46 9.46 8.63
CA GLU A 36 22.92 8.41 9.55
C GLU A 36 21.80 7.92 10.49
N LEU A 37 20.91 8.83 10.92
CA LEU A 37 19.77 8.45 11.76
C LEU A 37 18.76 7.61 10.98
N LEU A 38 18.52 7.95 9.70
CA LEU A 38 17.63 7.17 8.84
C LEU A 38 18.24 5.80 8.51
N GLU A 39 19.57 5.71 8.36
CA GLU A 39 20.25 4.43 8.21
C GLU A 39 20.13 3.56 9.48
N GLU A 40 20.20 4.14 10.68
CA GLU A 40 19.93 3.43 11.93
C GLU A 40 18.49 2.92 12.02
N PHE A 41 17.54 3.57 11.33
CA PHE A 41 16.15 3.14 11.22
C PHE A 41 15.92 2.11 10.12
N GLY A 42 16.96 1.78 9.34
CA GLY A 42 16.95 0.75 8.31
C GLY A 42 16.83 1.27 6.89
N PHE A 43 16.72 2.58 6.64
CA PHE A 43 16.62 3.15 5.31
C PHE A 43 18.00 3.35 4.67
N SER A 44 18.11 3.01 3.38
CA SER A 44 19.32 3.29 2.59
C SER A 44 18.97 4.01 1.30
N ASN A 45 17.95 3.56 0.61
CA ASN A 45 17.55 4.09 -0.69
C ASN A 45 16.04 4.35 -0.78
N VAL A 46 15.68 5.28 -1.65
CA VAL A 46 14.30 5.54 -2.09
C VAL A 46 14.29 5.72 -3.61
N TYR A 47 13.12 5.56 -4.21
CA TYR A 47 12.90 5.78 -5.63
C TYR A 47 12.18 7.10 -5.85
N THR A 48 12.67 7.92 -6.79
CA THR A 48 12.12 9.24 -7.09
C THR A 48 11.88 9.39 -8.58
N ALA A 49 10.67 9.77 -8.95
CA ALA A 49 10.32 9.98 -10.34
C ALA A 49 11.00 11.23 -10.90
N ASP A 50 11.57 11.10 -12.08
CA ASP A 50 12.11 12.22 -12.87
C ASP A 50 11.22 12.52 -14.09
N VAL A 51 10.89 11.49 -14.84
CA VAL A 51 10.06 11.56 -16.05
C VAL A 51 8.76 10.76 -15.94
N GLU A 52 8.74 9.81 -15.03
CA GLU A 52 7.57 8.99 -14.74
C GLU A 52 6.49 9.86 -14.09
N THR A 53 5.25 9.45 -14.28
CA THR A 53 4.08 10.07 -13.66
C THR A 53 3.36 9.04 -12.79
N PRO A 54 2.52 9.48 -11.83
CA PRO A 54 1.67 8.56 -11.08
C PRO A 54 0.91 7.61 -12.01
N TYR A 55 0.43 8.14 -13.14
CA TYR A 55 -0.33 7.39 -14.10
C TYR A 55 0.53 6.35 -14.86
N SER A 56 1.73 6.72 -15.32
CA SER A 56 2.59 5.80 -16.09
C SER A 56 2.99 4.58 -15.24
N LEU A 57 3.36 4.79 -13.97
CA LEU A 57 3.67 3.66 -13.07
C LEU A 57 2.43 2.83 -12.72
N ALA A 58 1.25 3.46 -12.54
CA ALA A 58 0.01 2.72 -12.31
C ALA A 58 -0.33 1.81 -13.51
N LEU A 59 -0.18 2.34 -14.74
CA LEU A 59 -0.42 1.58 -15.96
C LEU A 59 0.59 0.42 -16.10
N GLU A 60 1.86 0.67 -15.80
CA GLU A 60 2.91 -0.36 -15.83
C GLU A 60 2.62 -1.48 -14.83
N ALA A 61 2.36 -1.16 -13.55
CA ALA A 61 2.06 -2.15 -12.53
C ALA A 61 0.82 -2.98 -12.88
N ALA A 62 -0.26 -2.33 -13.34
CA ALA A 62 -1.50 -2.99 -13.73
C ALA A 62 -1.32 -3.89 -14.97
N THR A 63 -0.60 -3.40 -15.99
CA THR A 63 -0.28 -4.20 -17.19
C THR A 63 0.55 -5.43 -16.82
N THR A 64 1.54 -5.24 -15.94
CA THR A 64 2.43 -6.31 -15.49
C THR A 64 1.67 -7.41 -14.77
N VAL A 65 0.84 -7.06 -13.78
CA VAL A 65 0.08 -8.07 -13.03
C VAL A 65 -0.91 -8.83 -13.92
N MET A 66 -1.58 -8.13 -14.83
CA MET A 66 -2.52 -8.78 -15.77
C MET A 66 -1.79 -9.74 -16.71
N LYS A 67 -0.64 -9.32 -17.25
CA LYS A 67 0.18 -10.14 -18.17
C LYS A 67 0.72 -11.38 -17.46
N GLU A 68 1.31 -11.23 -16.28
CA GLU A 68 1.92 -12.32 -15.52
C GLU A 68 0.88 -13.37 -15.08
N GLN A 69 -0.34 -12.91 -14.75
CA GLN A 69 -1.43 -13.80 -14.36
C GLN A 69 -2.28 -14.28 -15.56
N GLY A 70 -1.94 -13.90 -16.80
CA GLY A 70 -2.68 -14.28 -18.00
C GLY A 70 -4.13 -13.78 -18.00
N ILE A 71 -4.39 -12.60 -17.44
CA ILE A 71 -5.73 -12.06 -17.26
C ILE A 71 -6.21 -11.35 -18.53
N ALA A 72 -7.30 -11.86 -19.11
CA ALA A 72 -7.96 -11.17 -20.20
C ALA A 72 -8.70 -9.91 -19.68
N PRO A 73 -8.60 -8.75 -20.35
CA PRO A 73 -9.28 -7.52 -19.92
C PRO A 73 -10.77 -7.67 -19.65
N ALA A 74 -11.48 -8.42 -20.49
CA ALA A 74 -12.92 -8.69 -20.36
C ALA A 74 -13.30 -9.52 -19.11
N SER A 75 -12.31 -10.11 -18.40
CA SER A 75 -12.55 -10.89 -17.18
C SER A 75 -12.42 -10.07 -15.88
N VAL A 76 -12.11 -8.79 -15.97
CA VAL A 76 -12.08 -7.88 -14.83
C VAL A 76 -13.44 -7.21 -14.69
N ASP A 77 -14.08 -7.38 -13.54
CA ASP A 77 -15.42 -6.85 -13.25
C ASP A 77 -15.36 -5.44 -12.66
N VAL A 78 -14.33 -5.16 -11.85
CA VAL A 78 -14.15 -3.87 -11.17
C VAL A 78 -12.69 -3.47 -11.14
N LEU A 79 -12.43 -2.20 -11.42
CA LEU A 79 -11.17 -1.52 -11.16
C LEU A 79 -11.33 -0.62 -9.94
N LEU A 80 -10.55 -0.88 -8.87
CA LEU A 80 -10.42 0.00 -7.72
C LEU A 80 -9.09 0.74 -7.81
N TYR A 81 -9.16 2.05 -7.89
CA TYR A 81 -7.97 2.91 -7.94
C TYR A 81 -7.83 3.69 -6.64
N CYS A 82 -6.64 3.70 -6.06
CA CYS A 82 -6.28 4.57 -4.95
C CYS A 82 -4.93 5.23 -5.26
N GLY A 83 -4.75 6.43 -4.74
CA GLY A 83 -3.51 7.16 -4.95
C GLY A 83 -3.69 8.65 -4.79
N THR A 84 -2.59 9.33 -4.70
CA THR A 84 -2.55 10.77 -4.51
C THR A 84 -1.86 11.45 -5.71
N PRO A 85 -2.50 12.37 -6.40
CA PRO A 85 -3.90 12.80 -6.23
C PRO A 85 -4.91 11.86 -6.91
N SER A 86 -6.11 11.76 -6.35
CA SER A 86 -7.20 10.97 -6.94
C SER A 86 -7.82 11.65 -8.17
N VAL A 87 -7.59 12.94 -8.34
CA VAL A 87 -7.95 13.76 -9.51
C VAL A 87 -6.74 14.56 -9.95
N ALA A 88 -6.44 14.57 -11.24
CA ALA A 88 -5.37 15.37 -11.83
C ALA A 88 -5.91 16.34 -12.89
N PHE A 89 -5.17 17.40 -13.16
CA PHE A 89 -5.39 18.24 -14.32
C PHE A 89 -4.58 17.73 -15.52
N ALA A 90 -5.16 17.79 -16.70
CA ALA A 90 -4.52 17.32 -17.93
C ALA A 90 -3.17 17.99 -18.26
N ASP A 91 -2.94 19.17 -17.74
CA ASP A 91 -1.70 19.94 -17.89
C ASP A 91 -0.70 19.78 -16.73
N GLY A 92 -0.91 18.79 -15.86
CA GLY A 92 -0.05 18.52 -14.70
C GLY A 92 -0.25 19.46 -13.51
N GLY A 93 -1.29 20.31 -13.51
CA GLY A 93 -1.60 21.18 -12.37
C GLY A 93 -2.10 20.39 -11.17
N ASN A 94 -1.85 20.91 -9.95
CA ASN A 94 -2.26 20.28 -8.71
C ASN A 94 -3.75 20.54 -8.42
N ALA A 95 -4.53 19.48 -8.18
CA ALA A 95 -5.95 19.57 -7.85
C ALA A 95 -6.25 20.30 -6.53
N TYR A 96 -5.26 20.47 -5.66
CA TYR A 96 -5.43 21.12 -4.36
C TYR A 96 -5.36 22.67 -4.40
N GLU A 97 -4.99 23.27 -5.53
CA GLU A 97 -5.11 24.71 -5.70
C GLU A 97 -6.56 25.10 -6.01
N SER A 98 -7.38 25.22 -4.97
CA SER A 98 -8.83 25.47 -5.08
C SER A 98 -9.21 26.72 -5.88
N SER A 99 -8.35 27.74 -5.93
CA SER A 99 -8.54 28.93 -6.77
C SER A 99 -8.36 28.62 -8.25
N ALA A 100 -7.48 27.69 -8.60
CA ALA A 100 -7.28 27.22 -9.97
C ALA A 100 -8.47 26.39 -10.47
N LEU A 101 -9.14 25.66 -9.58
CA LEU A 101 -10.29 24.81 -9.89
C LEU A 101 -11.48 25.61 -10.45
N ILE A 102 -11.74 26.79 -9.88
CA ILE A 102 -12.88 27.64 -10.22
C ILE A 102 -12.58 28.53 -11.43
N ALA A 103 -11.32 28.92 -11.60
CA ALA A 103 -10.90 29.90 -12.63
C ALA A 103 -10.35 29.28 -13.91
N SER A 104 -10.14 27.95 -13.95
CA SER A 104 -9.46 27.33 -15.08
C SER A 104 -10.43 26.68 -16.06
N THR A 105 -10.14 26.85 -17.35
CA THR A 105 -10.73 26.07 -18.45
C THR A 105 -10.07 24.69 -18.59
N ARG A 106 -9.28 24.26 -17.59
CA ARG A 106 -8.54 23.01 -17.58
C ARG A 106 -9.50 21.82 -17.54
N ARG A 107 -9.14 20.76 -18.22
CA ARG A 107 -9.88 19.50 -18.18
C ARG A 107 -9.43 18.67 -17.00
N PHE A 108 -10.39 18.06 -16.32
CA PHE A 108 -10.10 17.03 -15.34
C PHE A 108 -9.71 15.73 -16.03
N GLU A 109 -8.68 15.07 -15.51
CA GLU A 109 -8.40 13.68 -15.78
C GLU A 109 -8.74 12.85 -14.56
N TYR A 110 -9.41 11.73 -14.80
CA TYR A 110 -9.73 10.75 -13.77
C TYR A 110 -8.88 9.50 -13.99
N PRO A 111 -7.80 9.29 -13.21
CA PRO A 111 -6.86 8.19 -13.45
C PRO A 111 -7.53 6.82 -13.51
N ALA A 112 -8.55 6.57 -12.69
CA ALA A 112 -9.28 5.31 -12.69
C ALA A 112 -9.95 5.01 -14.04
N THR A 113 -10.66 5.97 -14.64
CA THR A 113 -11.36 5.75 -15.92
C THR A 113 -10.39 5.74 -17.10
N ARG A 114 -9.30 6.52 -17.03
CA ARG A 114 -8.25 6.47 -18.03
C ARG A 114 -7.54 5.11 -18.02
N LEU A 115 -7.22 4.59 -16.82
CA LEU A 115 -6.60 3.28 -16.66
C LEU A 115 -7.52 2.16 -17.17
N GLN A 116 -8.83 2.26 -16.89
CA GLN A 116 -9.83 1.34 -17.42
C GLN A 116 -9.80 1.31 -18.96
N TYR A 117 -9.74 2.48 -19.60
CA TYR A 117 -9.68 2.61 -21.06
C TYR A 117 -8.39 2.04 -21.64
N ASP A 118 -7.22 2.48 -21.10
CA ASP A 118 -5.90 2.10 -21.65
C ASP A 118 -5.59 0.60 -21.43
N LEU A 119 -6.18 -0.03 -20.43
CA LEU A 119 -6.11 -1.48 -20.19
C LEU A 119 -7.17 -2.29 -20.96
N GLY A 120 -8.08 -1.63 -21.68
CA GLY A 120 -9.18 -2.29 -22.41
C GLY A 120 -10.20 -3.00 -21.50
N LEU A 121 -10.43 -2.51 -20.28
CA LEU A 121 -11.33 -3.11 -19.29
C LEU A 121 -12.78 -2.71 -19.57
N GLU A 122 -13.31 -3.02 -20.76
CA GLU A 122 -14.63 -2.55 -21.23
C GLU A 122 -15.79 -3.01 -20.34
N CYS A 123 -15.64 -4.15 -19.66
CA CYS A 123 -16.66 -4.71 -18.77
C CYS A 123 -16.53 -4.22 -17.32
N ALA A 124 -15.44 -3.58 -16.94
CA ALA A 124 -15.16 -3.22 -15.56
C ALA A 124 -15.80 -1.89 -15.17
N SER A 125 -16.39 -1.84 -13.98
CA SER A 125 -16.72 -0.57 -13.31
C SER A 125 -15.45 0.02 -12.70
N ALA A 126 -15.20 1.33 -12.89
CA ALA A 126 -14.07 2.02 -12.30
C ALA A 126 -14.50 2.85 -11.07
N ILE A 127 -13.86 2.60 -9.93
CA ILE A 127 -14.15 3.27 -8.65
C ILE A 127 -12.83 3.79 -8.06
N ALA A 128 -12.78 5.04 -7.63
CA ALA A 128 -11.65 5.59 -6.89
C ALA A 128 -11.95 5.62 -5.39
N LEU A 129 -10.94 5.27 -4.57
CA LEU A 129 -10.96 5.34 -3.11
C LEU A 129 -9.91 6.33 -2.65
N ASP A 130 -10.27 7.23 -1.75
CA ASP A 130 -9.40 8.33 -1.29
C ASP A 130 -9.43 8.50 0.22
N GLN A 131 -8.51 9.32 0.76
CA GLN A 131 -8.44 9.75 2.16
C GLN A 131 -8.13 8.63 3.18
N LEU A 132 -7.39 7.63 2.76
CA LEU A 132 -6.98 6.50 3.60
C LEU A 132 -5.46 6.40 3.78
N ALA A 133 -4.72 7.33 3.16
CA ALA A 133 -3.25 7.41 3.18
C ALA A 133 -2.61 6.02 2.93
N CYS A 134 -1.60 5.66 3.71
CA CYS A 134 -0.85 4.41 3.54
C CYS A 134 -1.69 3.12 3.71
N THR A 135 -2.98 3.22 4.08
CA THR A 135 -3.90 2.07 4.17
C THR A 135 -4.87 1.97 3.00
N SER A 136 -4.74 2.82 1.97
CA SER A 136 -5.69 2.90 0.87
C SER A 136 -5.79 1.59 0.07
N LEU A 137 -4.68 0.90 -0.18
CA LEU A 137 -4.71 -0.38 -0.90
C LEU A 137 -5.34 -1.53 -0.07
N PHE A 138 -5.20 -1.49 1.27
CA PHE A 138 -5.96 -2.39 2.15
C PHE A 138 -7.47 -2.12 2.08
N ALA A 139 -7.86 -0.86 1.95
CA ALA A 139 -9.27 -0.51 1.76
C ALA A 139 -9.79 -1.00 0.41
N ALA A 140 -8.98 -0.92 -0.66
CA ALA A 140 -9.32 -1.52 -1.96
C ALA A 140 -9.51 -3.04 -1.83
N VAL A 141 -8.60 -3.75 -1.14
CA VAL A 141 -8.75 -5.20 -0.87
C VAL A 141 -10.02 -5.48 -0.04
N ARG A 142 -10.37 -4.62 0.93
CA ARG A 142 -11.62 -4.75 1.70
C ARG A 142 -12.85 -4.66 0.81
N VAL A 143 -12.90 -3.65 -0.08
CA VAL A 143 -14.02 -3.45 -1.02
C VAL A 143 -14.08 -4.61 -2.01
N ALA A 144 -12.95 -4.99 -2.60
CA ALA A 144 -12.86 -6.13 -3.52
C ALA A 144 -13.40 -7.42 -2.88
N ARG A 145 -12.95 -7.73 -1.65
CA ARG A 145 -13.45 -8.88 -0.89
C ARG A 145 -14.97 -8.82 -0.65
N ALA A 146 -15.50 -7.63 -0.34
CA ALA A 146 -16.93 -7.45 -0.11
C ALA A 146 -17.75 -7.67 -1.39
N LEU A 147 -17.30 -7.13 -2.53
CA LEU A 147 -17.92 -7.34 -3.84
C LEU A 147 -17.88 -8.81 -4.26
N CYS A 148 -16.76 -9.48 -4.06
CA CYS A 148 -16.62 -10.92 -4.29
C CYS A 148 -17.59 -11.74 -3.39
N ALA A 149 -17.68 -11.39 -2.12
CA ALA A 149 -18.57 -12.09 -1.18
C ALA A 149 -20.06 -11.85 -1.47
N ALA A 150 -20.40 -10.68 -2.00
CA ALA A 150 -21.76 -10.35 -2.45
C ALA A 150 -22.11 -11.00 -3.79
N GLY A 151 -21.14 -11.55 -4.53
CA GLY A 151 -21.33 -12.10 -5.88
C GLY A 151 -21.42 -11.03 -6.97
N GLU A 152 -21.07 -9.79 -6.64
CA GLU A 152 -21.07 -8.65 -7.57
C GLU A 152 -19.82 -8.59 -8.45
N ALA A 153 -18.73 -9.26 -8.02
CA ALA A 153 -17.52 -9.40 -8.80
C ALA A 153 -16.91 -10.79 -8.62
N GLN A 154 -16.29 -11.33 -9.69
CA GLN A 154 -15.45 -12.52 -9.62
C GLN A 154 -13.98 -12.12 -9.58
N ARG A 155 -13.62 -10.99 -10.21
CA ARG A 155 -12.26 -10.48 -10.30
C ARG A 155 -12.22 -8.96 -10.19
N VAL A 156 -11.39 -8.46 -9.27
CA VAL A 156 -11.18 -7.05 -9.03
C VAL A 156 -9.71 -6.72 -9.22
N LEU A 157 -9.42 -5.71 -10.05
CA LEU A 157 -8.08 -5.12 -10.16
C LEU A 157 -8.01 -3.94 -9.18
N CYS A 158 -7.11 -4.00 -8.21
CA CYS A 158 -6.84 -2.91 -7.25
C CYS A 158 -5.49 -2.28 -7.62
N VAL A 159 -5.45 -0.97 -7.79
CA VAL A 159 -4.23 -0.23 -8.17
C VAL A 159 -4.03 0.94 -7.23
N SER A 160 -2.81 1.10 -6.71
CA SER A 160 -2.38 2.32 -6.04
C SER A 160 -1.22 2.97 -6.78
N SER A 161 -1.16 4.29 -6.72
CA SER A 161 -0.02 5.06 -7.22
C SER A 161 0.21 6.26 -6.32
N GLU A 162 1.43 6.35 -5.78
CA GLU A 162 1.81 7.34 -4.78
C GLU A 162 3.06 8.10 -5.23
N PHE A 163 2.97 9.42 -5.19
CA PHE A 163 4.02 10.30 -5.65
C PHE A 163 4.17 11.51 -4.73
N PHE A 164 5.40 11.98 -4.62
CA PHE A 164 5.72 13.24 -3.98
C PHE A 164 6.23 14.25 -5.02
N PRO A 165 5.92 15.54 -4.88
CA PRO A 165 6.53 16.57 -5.73
C PRO A 165 8.05 16.51 -5.66
N ASN A 166 8.74 16.72 -6.79
CA ASN A 166 10.20 16.57 -6.91
C ASN A 166 11.01 17.38 -5.88
N ASN A 167 10.48 18.52 -5.44
CA ASN A 167 11.13 19.40 -4.47
C ASN A 167 10.58 19.23 -3.03
N ALA A 168 9.66 18.28 -2.80
CA ALA A 168 9.13 18.04 -1.46
C ALA A 168 10.14 17.31 -0.59
N GLY A 169 10.04 17.50 0.72
CA GLY A 169 10.73 16.66 1.68
C GLY A 169 10.32 15.20 1.50
N ARG A 170 11.28 14.30 1.65
CA ARG A 170 11.08 12.86 1.51
C ARG A 170 10.99 12.15 2.86
N GLU A 171 11.05 12.91 3.95
CA GLU A 171 10.92 12.38 5.29
C GLU A 171 9.53 12.66 5.87
N ALA A 172 8.91 11.66 6.45
CA ALA A 172 7.66 11.77 7.18
C ALA A 172 7.74 10.95 8.47
N ILE A 173 7.86 11.62 9.64
CA ILE A 173 7.99 10.97 10.96
C ILE A 173 9.06 9.86 10.97
N PHE A 174 10.29 10.21 10.61
CA PHE A 174 11.43 9.28 10.53
C PHE A 174 11.26 8.13 9.51
N ASN A 175 10.42 8.28 8.51
CA ASN A 175 10.31 7.37 7.37
C ASN A 175 10.79 8.09 6.12
N CYS A 176 11.49 7.37 5.25
CA CYS A 176 11.96 7.91 3.98
C CYS A 176 11.08 7.42 2.83
N THR A 177 10.43 8.36 2.10
CA THR A 177 9.35 8.05 1.16
C THR A 177 9.85 7.88 -0.28
N SER A 178 9.31 6.86 -0.95
CA SER A 178 9.50 6.56 -2.37
C SER A 178 8.24 6.82 -3.18
N ASP A 179 8.42 7.17 -4.44
CA ASP A 179 7.37 7.12 -5.45
C ASP A 179 7.22 5.68 -5.93
N ALA A 180 5.98 5.21 -6.08
CA ALA A 180 5.70 3.85 -6.53
C ALA A 180 4.26 3.70 -7.01
N ALA A 181 4.01 2.64 -7.78
CA ALA A 181 2.67 2.09 -8.00
C ALA A 181 2.65 0.60 -7.69
N CYS A 182 1.51 0.11 -7.18
CA CYS A 182 1.29 -1.29 -6.89
C CYS A 182 -0.08 -1.72 -7.42
N ALA A 183 -0.16 -2.90 -8.02
CA ALA A 183 -1.38 -3.47 -8.56
C ALA A 183 -1.61 -4.89 -8.03
N LEU A 184 -2.85 -5.18 -7.65
CA LEU A 184 -3.29 -6.46 -7.11
C LEU A 184 -4.44 -7.02 -7.92
N ILE A 185 -4.47 -8.34 -8.10
CA ILE A 185 -5.67 -9.06 -8.51
C ILE A 185 -6.28 -9.72 -7.29
N VAL A 186 -7.56 -9.40 -7.04
CA VAL A 186 -8.36 -10.06 -6.00
C VAL A 186 -9.46 -10.86 -6.69
N ASP A 187 -9.38 -12.17 -6.57
CA ASP A 187 -10.36 -13.11 -7.12
C ASP A 187 -11.28 -13.64 -6.02
N ALA A 188 -12.55 -13.86 -6.37
CA ALA A 188 -13.55 -14.47 -5.48
C ALA A 188 -13.16 -15.90 -5.08
N LYS A 189 -12.34 -16.58 -5.89
CA LYS A 189 -11.84 -17.94 -5.67
C LYS A 189 -10.39 -18.03 -6.12
N GLY A 190 -9.58 -18.74 -5.37
CA GLY A 190 -8.19 -19.00 -5.68
C GLY A 190 -7.58 -19.96 -4.68
N GLU A 191 -6.40 -20.46 -5.00
CA GLU A 191 -5.68 -21.43 -4.16
C GLU A 191 -4.57 -20.80 -3.33
N ARG A 192 -4.16 -19.55 -3.66
CA ARG A 192 -3.03 -18.86 -3.02
C ARG A 192 -3.48 -17.57 -2.37
N ASN A 193 -2.76 -17.18 -1.33
CA ASN A 193 -2.95 -15.91 -0.61
C ASN A 193 -4.42 -15.66 -0.22
N ARG A 194 -5.06 -16.67 0.38
CA ARG A 194 -6.45 -16.60 0.84
C ARG A 194 -6.59 -15.62 1.99
N ILE A 195 -7.47 -14.65 1.86
CA ILE A 195 -7.73 -13.64 2.88
C ILE A 195 -8.47 -14.29 4.05
N GLN A 196 -7.82 -14.38 5.21
CA GLN A 196 -8.39 -14.95 6.43
C GLN A 196 -9.14 -13.88 7.23
N SER A 197 -8.52 -12.72 7.47
CA SER A 197 -9.14 -11.59 8.14
C SER A 197 -8.63 -10.28 7.59
N LEU A 198 -9.42 -9.21 7.74
CA LEU A 198 -9.01 -7.84 7.49
C LEU A 198 -9.69 -6.95 8.52
N VAL A 199 -8.89 -6.36 9.40
CA VAL A 199 -9.35 -5.49 10.49
C VAL A 199 -8.80 -4.10 10.30
N GLN A 200 -9.66 -3.10 10.43
CA GLN A 200 -9.29 -1.70 10.37
C GLN A 200 -9.93 -0.94 11.53
N VAL A 201 -9.16 -0.08 12.16
CA VAL A 201 -9.62 0.89 13.15
C VAL A 201 -9.29 2.28 12.64
N THR A 202 -10.29 3.15 12.61
CA THR A 202 -10.13 4.56 12.28
C THR A 202 -10.40 5.39 13.53
N LYS A 203 -9.48 6.27 13.89
CA LYS A 203 -9.64 7.22 14.98
C LYS A 203 -9.67 8.63 14.41
N GLY A 204 -10.84 9.07 13.95
CA GLY A 204 -11.06 10.40 13.36
C GLY A 204 -10.74 11.56 14.31
N TYR A 205 -10.57 11.30 15.61
CA TYR A 205 -10.04 12.26 16.56
C TYR A 205 -8.68 12.84 16.11
N TYR A 206 -7.85 12.02 15.45
CA TYR A 206 -6.52 12.41 14.96
C TYR A 206 -6.50 12.96 13.53
N TRP A 207 -7.59 13.60 13.10
CA TRP A 207 -7.71 14.16 11.75
C TRP A 207 -6.66 15.23 11.44
N ASN A 208 -6.25 16.02 12.45
CA ASN A 208 -5.15 16.97 12.36
C ASN A 208 -3.86 16.33 12.89
N SER A 209 -3.15 15.63 12.00
CA SER A 209 -1.98 14.86 12.36
C SER A 209 -0.81 15.71 12.87
N ASP A 210 -0.68 16.95 12.40
CA ASP A 210 0.43 17.82 12.77
C ASP A 210 0.28 18.30 14.22
N ASP A 211 -0.90 18.81 14.58
CA ASP A 211 -1.18 19.29 15.94
C ASP A 211 -1.24 18.15 16.97
N MET A 212 -1.61 16.94 16.53
CA MET A 212 -1.82 15.79 17.40
C MET A 212 -0.68 14.74 17.32
N ARG A 213 0.48 15.12 16.82
CA ARG A 213 1.62 14.22 16.58
C ARG A 213 1.99 13.39 17.82
N ASN A 214 2.07 14.04 18.99
CA ASN A 214 2.46 13.36 20.23
C ASN A 214 1.43 12.32 20.69
N GLU A 215 0.14 12.63 20.60
CA GLU A 215 -0.96 11.74 20.94
C GLU A 215 -1.03 10.56 19.95
N ILE A 216 -0.79 10.81 18.66
CA ILE A 216 -0.72 9.76 17.64
C ILE A 216 0.42 8.80 17.97
N VAL A 217 1.62 9.32 18.27
CA VAL A 217 2.77 8.50 18.66
C VAL A 217 2.46 7.67 19.91
N ALA A 218 1.87 8.29 20.93
CA ALA A 218 1.50 7.59 22.17
C ALA A 218 0.44 6.50 21.94
N SER A 219 -0.50 6.70 21.02
CA SER A 219 -1.57 5.75 20.72
C SER A 219 -1.17 4.69 19.68
N TYR A 220 -0.06 4.87 18.96
CA TYR A 220 0.33 4.04 17.82
C TYR A 220 0.47 2.57 18.20
N PHE A 221 1.38 2.24 19.11
CA PHE A 221 1.66 0.85 19.49
C PHE A 221 0.49 0.14 20.18
N PRO A 222 -0.22 0.75 21.14
CA PRO A 222 -1.39 0.11 21.75
C PRO A 222 -2.48 -0.19 20.72
N THR A 223 -2.73 0.72 19.77
CA THR A 223 -3.75 0.51 18.74
C THR A 223 -3.28 -0.51 17.70
N ALA A 224 -2.02 -0.47 17.28
CA ALA A 224 -1.43 -1.45 16.36
C ALA A 224 -1.53 -2.87 16.93
N ARG A 225 -1.10 -3.06 18.19
CA ARG A 225 -1.27 -4.34 18.90
C ARG A 225 -2.71 -4.79 18.89
N HIS A 226 -3.64 -3.92 19.30
CA HIS A 226 -5.06 -4.28 19.34
C HIS A 226 -5.58 -4.75 17.97
N VAL A 227 -5.26 -4.03 16.89
CA VAL A 227 -5.71 -4.37 15.54
C VAL A 227 -5.13 -5.71 15.06
N ILE A 228 -3.85 -5.97 15.37
CA ILE A 228 -3.20 -7.25 15.06
C ILE A 228 -3.83 -8.38 15.87
N ASP A 229 -4.00 -8.22 17.19
CA ASP A 229 -4.60 -9.24 18.05
C ASP A 229 -6.03 -9.61 17.58
N VAL A 230 -6.83 -8.61 17.16
CA VAL A 230 -8.17 -8.84 16.60
C VAL A 230 -8.09 -9.57 15.26
N ALA A 231 -7.15 -9.19 14.38
CA ALA A 231 -6.99 -9.85 13.09
C ALA A 231 -6.59 -11.32 13.25
N LEU A 232 -5.62 -11.61 14.11
CA LEU A 232 -5.19 -12.98 14.41
C LEU A 232 -6.35 -13.80 15.00
N LYS A 233 -7.10 -13.23 15.95
CA LYS A 233 -8.26 -13.88 16.53
C LYS A 233 -9.34 -14.20 15.49
N GLN A 234 -9.63 -13.28 14.55
CA GLN A 234 -10.60 -13.51 13.48
C GLN A 234 -10.14 -14.59 12.49
N ALA A 235 -8.83 -14.70 12.26
CA ALA A 235 -8.23 -15.78 11.47
C ALA A 235 -8.19 -17.13 12.22
N GLY A 236 -8.43 -17.16 13.53
CA GLY A 236 -8.25 -18.34 14.37
C GLY A 236 -6.78 -18.67 14.64
N TRP A 237 -5.89 -17.68 14.55
CA TRP A 237 -4.45 -17.84 14.72
C TRP A 237 -3.96 -17.29 16.06
N LYS A 238 -2.88 -17.86 16.54
CA LYS A 238 -2.04 -17.28 17.60
C LYS A 238 -0.86 -16.54 16.99
N ALA A 239 -0.22 -15.68 17.76
CA ALA A 239 1.02 -15.00 17.32
C ALA A 239 2.12 -16.00 16.88
N SER A 240 2.21 -17.15 17.58
CA SER A 240 3.14 -18.25 17.24
C SER A 240 2.84 -18.97 15.92
N ASP A 241 1.66 -18.77 15.35
CA ASP A 241 1.25 -19.40 14.11
C ASP A 241 1.62 -18.56 12.86
N VAL A 242 2.06 -17.31 13.07
CA VAL A 242 2.48 -16.41 11.99
C VAL A 242 3.85 -16.84 11.47
N SER A 243 3.90 -17.25 10.20
CA SER A 243 5.15 -17.63 9.53
C SER A 243 5.98 -16.40 9.17
N LEU A 244 5.34 -15.35 8.64
CA LEU A 244 6.02 -14.16 8.17
C LEU A 244 5.17 -12.91 8.40
N VAL A 245 5.84 -11.81 8.78
CA VAL A 245 5.26 -10.47 8.86
C VAL A 245 5.80 -9.64 7.70
N LEU A 246 4.90 -9.13 6.88
CA LEU A 246 5.22 -8.23 5.76
C LEU A 246 4.95 -6.79 6.22
N PRO A 247 6.00 -6.00 6.45
CA PRO A 247 5.88 -4.72 7.14
C PRO A 247 5.28 -3.62 6.26
N HIS A 248 4.72 -2.63 6.90
CA HIS A 248 4.75 -1.25 6.47
C HIS A 248 6.21 -0.76 6.58
N ASN A 249 6.79 -0.20 5.55
CA ASN A 249 8.21 0.17 5.49
C ASN A 249 8.51 1.42 6.31
N VAL A 250 8.32 1.30 7.60
CA VAL A 250 8.68 2.29 8.61
C VAL A 250 9.94 1.84 9.35
N SER A 251 10.44 2.67 10.27
CA SER A 251 11.63 2.35 11.06
C SER A 251 11.65 0.89 11.56
N ALA A 252 12.74 0.18 11.30
CA ALA A 252 12.96 -1.19 11.78
C ALA A 252 12.83 -1.29 13.31
N ARG A 253 13.26 -0.26 14.06
CA ARG A 253 13.09 -0.19 15.52
C ARG A 253 11.61 -0.18 15.94
N SER A 254 10.74 0.45 15.17
CA SER A 254 9.30 0.42 15.44
C SER A 254 8.75 -1.00 15.34
N TRP A 255 9.24 -1.77 14.37
CA TRP A 255 8.88 -3.17 14.23
C TRP A 255 9.41 -4.03 15.36
N ASP A 256 10.63 -3.81 15.85
CA ASP A 256 11.18 -4.52 17.01
C ASP A 256 10.27 -4.35 18.24
N ILE A 257 9.82 -3.12 18.49
CA ILE A 257 8.89 -2.83 19.59
C ILE A 257 7.53 -3.51 19.36
N LEU A 258 6.95 -3.37 18.16
CA LEU A 258 5.61 -3.92 17.86
C LEU A 258 5.60 -5.45 17.94
N LEU A 259 6.60 -6.12 17.36
CA LEU A 259 6.72 -7.57 17.42
C LEU A 259 6.88 -8.08 18.84
N GLY A 260 7.68 -7.39 19.67
CA GLY A 260 7.79 -7.69 21.10
C GLY A 260 6.45 -7.57 21.83
N LEU A 261 5.63 -6.57 21.50
CA LEU A 261 4.32 -6.36 22.10
C LEU A 261 3.28 -7.41 21.69
N VAL A 262 3.31 -7.90 20.45
CA VAL A 262 2.36 -8.92 19.95
C VAL A 262 2.86 -10.35 20.17
N GLY A 263 4.11 -10.54 20.57
CA GLY A 263 4.71 -11.85 20.83
C GLY A 263 5.07 -12.65 19.56
N ILE A 264 5.39 -11.96 18.47
CA ILE A 264 5.91 -12.58 17.24
C ILE A 264 7.44 -12.44 17.22
N PRO A 265 8.21 -13.52 16.97
CA PRO A 265 9.67 -13.44 16.91
C PRO A 265 10.17 -12.48 15.82
N ARG A 266 11.22 -11.71 16.10
CA ARG A 266 11.86 -10.79 15.14
C ARG A 266 12.29 -11.50 13.84
N ALA A 267 12.69 -12.75 13.93
CA ALA A 267 13.09 -13.57 12.76
C ALA A 267 11.97 -13.79 11.75
N HIS A 268 10.71 -13.55 12.11
CA HIS A 268 9.57 -13.64 11.22
C HIS A 268 9.29 -12.33 10.46
N LEU A 269 10.03 -11.25 10.72
CA LEU A 269 9.87 -10.01 9.95
C LEU A 269 10.67 -10.06 8.66
N TRP A 270 10.00 -9.87 7.54
CA TRP A 270 10.62 -9.70 6.22
C TRP A 270 10.78 -8.19 5.91
N ASP A 271 11.93 -7.61 6.22
CA ASP A 271 12.16 -6.16 6.23
C ASP A 271 13.12 -5.65 5.15
N ARG A 272 13.48 -6.48 4.17
CA ARG A 272 14.51 -6.18 3.17
C ARG A 272 14.23 -4.90 2.37
N ASN A 273 12.96 -4.58 2.15
CA ASN A 273 12.55 -3.42 1.37
C ASN A 273 12.58 -2.09 2.15
N ILE A 274 12.70 -2.12 3.47
CA ILE A 274 12.94 -0.88 4.23
C ILE A 274 14.21 -0.21 3.71
N ALA A 275 15.30 -0.96 3.55
CA ALA A 275 16.57 -0.44 3.03
C ALA A 275 16.57 -0.23 1.51
N ARG A 276 15.96 -1.15 0.75
CA ARG A 276 16.05 -1.17 -0.71
C ARG A 276 15.09 -0.21 -1.39
N VAL A 277 13.87 -0.11 -0.89
CA VAL A 277 12.77 0.61 -1.53
C VAL A 277 12.33 1.83 -0.72
N GLY A 278 12.45 1.78 0.62
CA GLY A 278 11.88 2.80 1.49
C GLY A 278 10.36 2.67 1.62
N HIS A 279 9.71 3.77 2.03
CA HIS A 279 8.27 3.81 2.29
C HIS A 279 7.49 4.23 1.03
N THR A 280 6.77 3.31 0.43
CA THR A 280 5.93 3.52 -0.77
C THR A 280 4.46 3.77 -0.42
N LEU A 281 4.18 4.26 0.78
CA LEU A 281 2.84 4.52 1.30
C LEU A 281 1.94 3.27 1.24
N ALA A 282 0.93 3.27 0.36
CA ALA A 282 -0.05 2.19 0.27
C ALA A 282 0.51 0.87 -0.30
N GLY A 283 1.62 0.92 -1.03
CA GLY A 283 2.22 -0.23 -1.71
C GLY A 283 3.05 -1.15 -0.84
N ASP A 284 3.63 -0.65 0.27
CA ASP A 284 4.67 -1.33 1.05
C ASP A 284 4.44 -2.82 1.26
N ASN A 285 3.35 -3.16 1.93
CA ASN A 285 3.07 -4.53 2.35
C ASN A 285 2.89 -5.49 1.16
N PHE A 286 2.36 -4.98 0.06
CA PHE A 286 2.09 -5.78 -1.13
C PHE A 286 3.32 -5.90 -2.04
N ILE A 287 4.15 -4.86 -2.11
CA ILE A 287 5.49 -4.94 -2.71
C ILE A 287 6.34 -5.95 -1.94
N ASN A 288 6.29 -5.91 -0.60
CA ASN A 288 6.97 -6.87 0.25
C ASN A 288 6.43 -8.30 0.05
N LEU A 289 5.11 -8.46 -0.13
CA LEU A 289 4.51 -9.76 -0.45
C LEU A 289 5.05 -10.30 -1.79
N ARG A 290 5.10 -9.47 -2.83
CA ARG A 290 5.61 -9.86 -4.14
C ARG A 290 7.06 -10.32 -4.04
N ASP A 291 7.92 -9.50 -3.44
CA ASP A 291 9.34 -9.81 -3.34
C ASP A 291 9.63 -11.02 -2.44
N ALA A 292 8.84 -11.20 -1.37
CA ALA A 292 8.96 -12.37 -0.49
C ALA A 292 8.51 -13.68 -1.18
N ILE A 293 7.56 -13.60 -2.12
CA ILE A 293 7.21 -14.73 -2.97
C ILE A 293 8.34 -15.01 -3.97
N ASP A 294 8.86 -13.99 -4.63
CA ASP A 294 9.89 -14.12 -5.67
C ASP A 294 11.21 -14.63 -5.12
N ASP A 295 11.58 -14.27 -3.88
CA ASP A 295 12.82 -14.75 -3.23
C ASP A 295 12.64 -16.09 -2.49
N GLY A 296 11.44 -16.68 -2.53
CA GLY A 296 11.13 -17.97 -1.92
C GLY A 296 10.97 -17.92 -0.40
N SER A 297 10.87 -16.73 0.21
CA SER A 297 10.60 -16.58 1.66
C SER A 297 9.15 -16.92 2.01
N VAL A 298 8.24 -16.87 1.05
CA VAL A 298 6.84 -17.30 1.19
C VAL A 298 6.63 -18.62 0.45
N THR A 299 6.09 -19.59 1.14
CA THR A 299 5.76 -20.92 0.61
C THR A 299 4.28 -21.26 0.82
N PRO A 300 3.69 -22.18 0.02
CA PRO A 300 2.30 -22.57 0.19
C PRO A 300 1.98 -23.05 1.62
N GLY A 301 0.93 -22.50 2.21
CA GLY A 301 0.50 -22.79 3.57
C GLY A 301 1.07 -21.85 4.64
N ASP A 302 1.99 -20.94 4.27
CA ASP A 302 2.49 -19.94 5.20
C ASP A 302 1.38 -18.98 5.65
N ARG A 303 1.43 -18.62 6.92
CA ARG A 303 0.50 -17.68 7.57
C ARG A 303 1.13 -16.31 7.66
N LEU A 304 0.65 -15.39 6.84
CA LEU A 304 1.23 -14.07 6.67
C LEU A 304 0.40 -13.01 7.37
N LEU A 305 1.08 -12.09 8.06
CA LEU A 305 0.50 -10.89 8.68
C LEU A 305 1.02 -9.65 7.96
N LEU A 306 0.11 -8.85 7.43
CA LEU A 306 0.38 -7.54 6.85
C LEU A 306 -0.22 -6.49 7.79
N PHE A 307 0.55 -5.47 8.16
CA PHE A 307 0.06 -4.38 9.00
C PHE A 307 0.53 -3.05 8.44
N SER A 308 -0.36 -2.06 8.43
CA SER A 308 -0.08 -0.69 8.01
C SER A 308 -0.80 0.32 8.89
N TYR A 309 -0.25 1.54 8.90
CA TYR A 309 -0.81 2.73 9.52
C TYR A 309 -0.85 3.86 8.49
N GLY A 310 -1.95 4.60 8.42
CA GLY A 310 -2.12 5.78 7.59
C GLY A 310 -2.59 6.97 8.41
N TYR A 311 -2.19 8.16 7.98
CA TYR A 311 -2.69 9.39 8.58
C TYR A 311 -4.21 9.48 8.46
N GLY A 312 -4.84 10.19 9.41
CA GLY A 312 -6.26 10.43 9.41
C GLY A 312 -7.11 9.93 10.59
N ALA A 313 -6.76 8.94 11.46
CA ALA A 313 -5.65 8.00 11.49
C ALA A 313 -6.24 6.58 11.36
N HIS A 314 -5.58 5.75 10.56
CA HIS A 314 -6.08 4.41 10.22
C HIS A 314 -5.04 3.35 10.58
N TRP A 315 -5.42 2.32 11.31
CA TRP A 315 -4.61 1.13 11.58
C TRP A 315 -5.28 -0.07 10.91
N THR A 316 -4.54 -0.81 10.12
CA THR A 316 -5.10 -1.94 9.37
C THR A 316 -4.19 -3.15 9.49
N ALA A 317 -4.78 -4.32 9.77
CA ALA A 317 -4.11 -5.61 9.71
C ALA A 317 -4.88 -6.56 8.79
N LEU A 318 -4.15 -7.26 7.95
CA LEU A 318 -4.62 -8.27 7.02
C LEU A 318 -3.88 -9.57 7.30
N THR A 319 -4.59 -10.67 7.41
CA THR A 319 -4.01 -12.02 7.47
C THR A 319 -4.36 -12.79 6.22
N ILE A 320 -3.35 -13.43 5.61
CA ILE A 320 -3.52 -14.26 4.43
C ILE A 320 -2.79 -15.60 4.62
N GLU A 321 -3.31 -16.65 4.03
CA GLU A 321 -2.68 -17.96 3.94
C GLU A 321 -2.19 -18.16 2.50
N ALA A 322 -0.88 -18.31 2.33
CA ALA A 322 -0.21 -18.39 1.03
C ALA A 322 -0.51 -19.70 0.28
#